data_3b13e4d9ff2214279c13675ca1a91cbd
#
_entry.id   3b13e4d9ff2214279c13675ca1a91cbd
#
_cell.length_a   1.000
_cell.length_b   1.000
_cell.length_c   1.000
_cell.angle_alpha   90.00
_cell.angle_beta   90.00
_cell.angle_gamma   90.00
#
_symmetry.space_group_name_H-M   'P 1'
#
loop_
_entity.id
_entity.type
_entity.pdbx_description
1 polymer ?
#
loop_
_entity_poly.entity_id
_entity_poly.type
_entity_poly.pdbx_seq_one_letter_code
_entity_poly.pdbx_strand_id
1 'polypeptide(L)'
;MNRTPIQLFVPHFRIDESLDAVRTCMERGWTGLGFMTVDIEQKWKEYTGVKNAHFVNSNTAGLHLALDVLKRRRGWADGDEVITTALTFVSTNHAILYCGLTPVFADVDEYLCIDLASLLERITDKTRAVMFVGIGGNVGRYLEVLEICRSRGIAVILDAAHMAGTRIDGHHVGPEADVAVFSFQAVKNLPTADSGMVCFADDADDALARRLSWLGISKDTYERTHGGGAYKWMYDVDELGYKYNGNSIMAALALVALKYLDDDNAERRRISALYDSLLGGIDGIE
;
A
#
# COMPACT_ATOMS: atom_id res chain seq x y z
N MET A 1 -20.98 25.91 28.17
CA MET A 1 -20.71 24.47 28.08
C MET A 1 -19.32 24.32 27.45
N ASN A 2 -18.35 23.84 28.23
CA ASN A 2 -17.04 23.49 27.68
C ASN A 2 -17.22 22.25 26.77
N ARG A 3 -17.27 22.47 25.46
CA ARG A 3 -17.24 21.36 24.50
C ARG A 3 -15.81 20.85 24.41
N THR A 4 -15.58 19.61 24.80
CA THR A 4 -14.31 18.95 24.52
C THR A 4 -14.12 18.94 22.98
N PRO A 5 -13.02 19.43 22.44
CA PRO A 5 -12.79 19.41 21.00
C PRO A 5 -12.76 17.97 20.48
N ILE A 6 -13.50 17.72 19.42
CA ILE A 6 -13.47 16.42 18.73
C ILE A 6 -12.21 16.40 17.88
N GLN A 7 -11.31 15.46 18.13
CA GLN A 7 -10.12 15.27 17.31
C GLN A 7 -10.52 14.73 15.94
N LEU A 8 -9.83 15.15 14.88
CA LEU A 8 -10.09 14.72 13.51
C LEU A 8 -9.93 13.19 13.36
N PHE A 9 -8.95 12.62 14.03
CA PHE A 9 -8.74 11.18 14.10
C PHE A 9 -8.02 10.80 15.39
N VAL A 10 -8.32 9.62 15.91
CA VAL A 10 -7.65 9.02 17.06
C VAL A 10 -7.33 7.57 16.68
N PRO A 11 -6.05 7.21 16.52
CA PRO A 11 -5.68 5.83 16.24
C PRO A 11 -6.13 4.92 17.38
N HIS A 12 -6.70 3.76 17.03
CA HIS A 12 -7.14 2.78 18.01
C HIS A 12 -6.14 1.63 18.10
N PHE A 13 -5.45 1.53 19.24
CA PHE A 13 -4.49 0.47 19.51
C PHE A 13 -4.99 -0.46 20.62
N ARG A 14 -4.72 -1.76 20.49
CA ARG A 14 -4.80 -2.76 21.56
C ARG A 14 -3.53 -2.64 22.39
N ILE A 15 -3.51 -1.69 23.34
CA ILE A 15 -2.28 -1.18 24.00
C ILE A 15 -1.46 -2.33 24.60
N ASP A 16 -2.06 -3.18 25.44
CA ASP A 16 -1.33 -4.22 26.14
C ASP A 16 -0.72 -5.25 25.17
N GLU A 17 -1.51 -5.77 24.23
CA GLU A 17 -1.02 -6.69 23.19
C GLU A 17 0.07 -6.05 22.32
N SER A 18 -0.08 -4.78 21.98
CA SER A 18 0.89 -4.04 21.17
C SER A 18 2.22 -3.87 21.92
N LEU A 19 2.17 -3.51 23.20
CA LEU A 19 3.36 -3.38 24.05
C LEU A 19 4.06 -4.72 24.26
N ASP A 20 3.32 -5.82 24.44
CA ASP A 20 3.90 -7.16 24.57
C ASP A 20 4.57 -7.64 23.28
N ALA A 21 3.96 -7.35 22.12
CA ALA A 21 4.56 -7.68 20.83
C ALA A 21 5.85 -6.87 20.58
N VAL A 22 5.86 -5.56 20.90
CA VAL A 22 7.05 -4.71 20.83
C VAL A 22 8.13 -5.18 21.82
N ARG A 23 7.74 -5.52 23.07
CA ARG A 23 8.64 -6.07 24.09
C ARG A 23 9.37 -7.31 23.55
N THR A 24 8.63 -8.22 22.89
CA THR A 24 9.21 -9.42 22.27
C THR A 24 10.30 -9.09 21.24
N CYS A 25 10.11 -8.02 20.44
CA CYS A 25 11.16 -7.56 19.52
C CYS A 25 12.43 -7.11 20.24
N MET A 26 12.26 -6.36 21.33
CA MET A 26 13.38 -5.80 22.13
C MET A 26 14.13 -6.92 22.86
N GLU A 27 13.41 -7.85 23.51
CA GLU A 27 13.99 -8.97 24.23
C GLU A 27 14.78 -9.92 23.33
N ARG A 28 14.31 -10.12 22.08
CA ARG A 28 15.03 -10.90 21.07
C ARG A 28 16.15 -10.12 20.38
N GLY A 29 16.28 -8.82 20.59
CA GLY A 29 17.27 -7.97 19.93
C GLY A 29 17.03 -7.75 18.43
N TRP A 30 15.80 -7.99 17.93
CA TRP A 30 15.43 -7.83 16.52
C TRP A 30 14.38 -6.75 16.33
N THR A 31 14.80 -5.48 16.39
CA THR A 31 13.94 -4.31 16.20
C THR A 31 13.88 -3.80 14.75
N GLY A 32 14.90 -4.13 13.94
CA GLY A 32 14.97 -3.84 12.49
C GLY A 32 14.21 -4.87 11.65
N LEU A 33 14.70 -5.16 10.42
CA LEU A 33 14.24 -6.30 9.63
C LEU A 33 14.43 -7.57 10.43
N GLY A 34 13.43 -8.45 10.49
CA GLY A 34 13.51 -9.66 11.27
C GLY A 34 12.22 -10.48 11.25
N PHE A 35 12.05 -11.35 12.24
CA PHE A 35 10.95 -12.32 12.28
C PHE A 35 9.56 -11.69 12.19
N MET A 36 9.31 -10.54 12.83
CA MET A 36 7.99 -9.88 12.77
C MET A 36 7.67 -9.33 11.38
N THR A 37 8.67 -8.88 10.62
CA THR A 37 8.45 -8.44 9.23
C THR A 37 8.11 -9.63 8.33
N VAL A 38 8.72 -10.78 8.54
CA VAL A 38 8.38 -12.03 7.84
C VAL A 38 6.96 -12.47 8.20
N ASP A 39 6.61 -12.42 9.48
CA ASP A 39 5.29 -12.85 9.96
C ASP A 39 4.17 -11.96 9.43
N ILE A 40 4.32 -10.63 9.42
CA ILE A 40 3.29 -9.74 8.88
C ILE A 40 3.13 -9.91 7.36
N GLU A 41 4.20 -10.07 6.60
CA GLU A 41 4.13 -10.35 5.16
C GLU A 41 3.36 -11.64 4.89
N GLN A 42 3.62 -12.71 5.66
CA GLN A 42 2.91 -13.97 5.51
C GLN A 42 1.43 -13.85 5.90
N LYS A 43 1.12 -13.22 7.04
CA LYS A 43 -0.25 -13.00 7.51
C LYS A 43 -1.05 -12.10 6.57
N TRP A 44 -0.40 -11.12 5.96
CA TRP A 44 -1.04 -10.26 4.96
C TRP A 44 -1.40 -11.04 3.70
N LYS A 45 -0.53 -11.91 3.21
CA LYS A 45 -0.84 -12.81 2.07
C LYS A 45 -2.02 -13.75 2.40
N GLU A 46 -2.05 -14.33 3.59
CA GLU A 46 -3.16 -15.18 4.03
C GLU A 46 -4.48 -14.41 4.09
N TYR A 47 -4.45 -13.16 4.56
CA TYR A 47 -5.64 -12.31 4.71
C TYR A 47 -6.19 -11.78 3.37
N THR A 48 -5.30 -11.37 2.47
CA THR A 48 -5.66 -10.69 1.22
C THR A 48 -5.69 -11.59 -0.01
N GLY A 49 -4.97 -12.69 0.01
CA GLY A 49 -4.78 -13.56 -1.16
C GLY A 49 -3.74 -13.05 -2.16
N VAL A 50 -3.01 -11.96 -1.87
CA VAL A 50 -1.92 -11.50 -2.73
C VAL A 50 -0.78 -12.52 -2.77
N LYS A 51 -0.14 -12.66 -3.93
CA LYS A 51 0.96 -13.61 -4.13
C LYS A 51 2.22 -13.21 -3.36
N ASN A 52 2.61 -11.95 -3.47
CA ASN A 52 3.79 -11.38 -2.83
C ASN A 52 3.39 -10.19 -1.95
N ALA A 53 4.05 -10.04 -0.84
CA ALA A 53 3.87 -8.93 0.08
C ALA A 53 5.23 -8.55 0.68
N HIS A 54 5.59 -7.28 0.58
CA HIS A 54 6.82 -6.74 1.13
C HIS A 54 6.52 -5.56 2.05
N PHE A 55 6.91 -5.70 3.32
CA PHE A 55 6.64 -4.71 4.35
C PHE A 55 7.63 -3.54 4.25
N VAL A 56 7.10 -2.34 4.07
CA VAL A 56 7.87 -1.11 3.84
C VAL A 56 7.61 -0.05 4.91
N ASN A 57 8.46 0.97 4.97
CA ASN A 57 8.39 2.00 6.01
C ASN A 57 7.28 3.04 5.79
N SER A 58 6.65 3.09 4.62
CA SER A 58 5.47 3.91 4.34
C SER A 58 4.80 3.50 3.02
N ASN A 59 3.51 3.86 2.84
CA ASN A 59 2.84 3.74 1.54
C ASN A 59 3.56 4.55 0.46
N THR A 60 4.01 5.77 0.77
CA THR A 60 4.75 6.64 -0.17
C THR A 60 6.00 5.94 -0.71
N ALA A 61 6.78 5.31 0.17
CA ALA A 61 7.95 4.51 -0.24
C ALA A 61 7.54 3.31 -1.10
N GLY A 62 6.42 2.66 -0.76
CA GLY A 62 5.85 1.56 -1.53
C GLY A 62 5.41 1.96 -2.94
N LEU A 63 4.73 3.11 -3.09
CA LEU A 63 4.31 3.65 -4.40
C LEU A 63 5.52 4.02 -5.27
N HIS A 64 6.52 4.68 -4.70
CA HIS A 64 7.76 4.98 -5.41
C HIS A 64 8.47 3.70 -5.84
N LEU A 65 8.61 2.73 -4.94
CA LEU A 65 9.23 1.44 -5.21
C LEU A 65 8.48 0.66 -6.31
N ALA A 66 7.14 0.67 -6.28
CA ALA A 66 6.29 0.04 -7.29
C ALA A 66 6.58 0.60 -8.69
N LEU A 67 6.59 1.93 -8.82
CA LEU A 67 6.85 2.60 -10.09
C LEU A 67 8.29 2.38 -10.57
N ASP A 68 9.29 2.49 -9.69
CA ASP A 68 10.70 2.30 -10.05
C ASP A 68 10.97 0.87 -10.50
N VAL A 69 10.42 -0.13 -9.82
CA VAL A 69 10.52 -1.55 -10.21
C VAL A 69 9.89 -1.78 -11.57
N LEU A 70 8.65 -1.34 -11.79
CA LEU A 70 7.99 -1.51 -13.09
C LEU A 70 8.72 -0.78 -14.20
N LYS A 71 9.19 0.44 -13.96
CA LYS A 71 9.99 1.21 -14.92
C LYS A 71 11.24 0.46 -15.35
N ARG A 72 12.05 -0.02 -14.40
CA ARG A 72 13.28 -0.78 -14.69
C ARG A 72 12.99 -2.08 -15.42
N ARG A 73 12.02 -2.85 -14.92
CA ARG A 73 11.69 -4.17 -15.44
C ARG A 73 11.02 -4.13 -16.82
N ARG A 74 10.22 -3.10 -17.09
CA ARG A 74 9.47 -2.95 -18.34
C ARG A 74 10.14 -1.98 -19.32
N GLY A 75 11.29 -1.39 -18.97
CA GLY A 75 12.06 -0.51 -19.83
C GLY A 75 11.37 0.82 -20.15
N TRP A 76 10.62 1.39 -19.19
CA TRP A 76 10.00 2.70 -19.38
C TRP A 76 11.02 3.81 -19.38
N ALA A 77 10.81 4.85 -20.19
CA ALA A 77 11.68 6.00 -20.31
C ALA A 77 11.25 7.14 -19.38
N ASP A 78 12.16 8.08 -19.12
CA ASP A 78 11.81 9.35 -18.52
C ASP A 78 10.81 10.09 -19.41
N GLY A 79 9.77 10.67 -18.77
CA GLY A 79 8.69 11.34 -19.48
C GLY A 79 7.59 10.41 -20.01
N ASP A 80 7.69 9.09 -19.85
CA ASP A 80 6.55 8.20 -20.05
C ASP A 80 5.43 8.54 -19.03
N GLU A 81 4.20 8.25 -19.39
CA GLU A 81 3.01 8.74 -18.73
C GLU A 81 2.40 7.71 -17.78
N VAL A 82 1.95 8.19 -16.61
CA VAL A 82 1.10 7.45 -15.67
C VAL A 82 -0.19 8.23 -15.48
N ILE A 83 -1.31 7.62 -15.86
CA ILE A 83 -2.63 8.23 -15.64
C ILE A 83 -3.01 8.07 -14.17
N THR A 84 -3.49 9.15 -13.56
CA THR A 84 -3.86 9.24 -12.14
C THR A 84 -4.97 10.26 -11.97
N THR A 85 -5.39 10.54 -10.74
CA THR A 85 -6.38 11.57 -10.41
C THR A 85 -5.77 12.70 -9.58
N ALA A 86 -6.36 13.90 -9.66
CA ALA A 86 -6.00 15.02 -8.78
C ALA A 86 -6.59 14.84 -7.36
N LEU A 87 -7.69 14.10 -7.24
CA LEU A 87 -8.33 13.79 -5.96
C LEU A 87 -7.62 12.60 -5.31
N THR A 88 -6.53 12.88 -4.61
CA THR A 88 -5.74 11.89 -3.89
C THR A 88 -4.86 12.57 -2.85
N PHE A 89 -4.23 11.79 -1.97
CA PHE A 89 -3.13 12.31 -1.16
C PHE A 89 -1.91 12.56 -2.07
N VAL A 90 -1.21 13.65 -1.83
CA VAL A 90 -0.13 14.15 -2.69
C VAL A 90 0.97 13.12 -3.01
N SER A 91 1.21 12.16 -2.12
CA SER A 91 2.24 11.12 -2.29
C SER A 91 2.01 10.25 -3.53
N THR A 92 0.76 9.99 -3.93
CA THR A 92 0.41 9.24 -5.14
C THR A 92 1.07 9.85 -6.36
N ASN A 93 0.89 11.16 -6.54
CA ASN A 93 1.40 11.89 -7.69
C ASN A 93 2.90 12.23 -7.56
N HIS A 94 3.40 12.46 -6.35
CA HIS A 94 4.83 12.64 -6.11
C HIS A 94 5.65 11.40 -6.46
N ALA A 95 5.14 10.19 -6.17
CA ALA A 95 5.82 8.95 -6.53
C ALA A 95 6.07 8.82 -8.04
N ILE A 96 5.14 9.29 -8.87
CA ILE A 96 5.29 9.34 -10.34
C ILE A 96 6.46 10.26 -10.73
N LEU A 97 6.48 11.46 -10.14
CA LEU A 97 7.53 12.45 -10.40
C LEU A 97 8.91 11.99 -9.92
N TYR A 98 8.99 11.30 -8.77
CA TYR A 98 10.26 10.75 -8.26
C TYR A 98 10.90 9.75 -9.22
N CYS A 99 10.07 9.04 -10.00
CA CYS A 99 10.56 8.11 -11.03
C CYS A 99 10.90 8.78 -12.38
N GLY A 100 10.81 10.12 -12.49
CA GLY A 100 10.99 10.83 -13.76
C GLY A 100 9.87 10.58 -14.77
N LEU A 101 8.73 10.06 -14.32
CA LEU A 101 7.53 9.83 -15.12
C LEU A 101 6.62 11.06 -15.08
N THR A 102 5.68 11.14 -16.01
CA THR A 102 4.75 12.27 -16.15
C THR A 102 3.36 11.87 -15.64
N PRO A 103 2.84 12.52 -14.58
CA PRO A 103 1.45 12.31 -14.18
C PRO A 103 0.50 12.94 -15.19
N VAL A 104 -0.46 12.16 -15.68
CA VAL A 104 -1.56 12.61 -16.57
C VAL A 104 -2.85 12.51 -15.79
N PHE A 105 -3.52 13.64 -15.58
CA PHE A 105 -4.71 13.68 -14.74
C PHE A 105 -5.97 13.34 -15.53
N ALA A 106 -6.69 12.32 -15.07
CA ALA A 106 -8.06 12.03 -15.42
C ALA A 106 -9.00 12.56 -14.34
N ASP A 107 -10.23 12.87 -14.70
CA ASP A 107 -11.27 13.26 -13.76
C ASP A 107 -11.73 12.09 -12.89
N VAL A 108 -12.53 12.38 -11.87
CA VAL A 108 -13.18 11.39 -11.03
C VAL A 108 -14.68 11.33 -11.32
N ASP A 109 -15.25 10.15 -11.12
CA ASP A 109 -16.68 9.88 -11.25
C ASP A 109 -17.44 10.13 -9.91
N GLU A 110 -18.73 9.77 -9.89
CA GLU A 110 -19.58 9.84 -8.70
C GLU A 110 -19.11 9.03 -7.50
N TYR A 111 -18.21 8.05 -7.73
CA TYR A 111 -17.57 7.25 -6.68
C TYR A 111 -16.28 7.88 -6.15
N LEU A 112 -15.90 9.07 -6.63
CA LEU A 112 -14.64 9.74 -6.33
C LEU A 112 -13.39 8.92 -6.78
N CYS A 113 -13.58 7.97 -7.67
CA CYS A 113 -12.54 7.19 -8.32
C CYS A 113 -12.38 7.65 -9.77
N ILE A 114 -11.37 7.14 -10.47
CA ILE A 114 -11.08 7.54 -11.85
C ILE A 114 -12.28 7.33 -12.78
N ASP A 115 -12.70 8.37 -13.50
CA ASP A 115 -13.76 8.29 -14.51
C ASP A 115 -13.28 7.56 -15.77
N LEU A 116 -14.06 6.58 -16.24
CA LEU A 116 -13.69 5.75 -17.40
C LEU A 116 -13.60 6.51 -18.72
N ALA A 117 -14.46 7.48 -18.95
CA ALA A 117 -14.44 8.28 -20.18
C ALA A 117 -13.19 9.16 -20.19
N SER A 118 -12.92 9.84 -19.08
CA SER A 118 -11.71 10.64 -18.91
C SER A 118 -10.43 9.78 -18.99
N LEU A 119 -10.42 8.57 -18.38
CA LEU A 119 -9.33 7.63 -18.53
C LEU A 119 -9.04 7.32 -20.01
N LEU A 120 -10.09 6.94 -20.78
CA LEU A 120 -9.94 6.57 -22.18
C LEU A 120 -9.42 7.71 -23.04
N GLU A 121 -9.85 8.96 -22.79
CA GLU A 121 -9.40 10.16 -23.48
C GLU A 121 -7.93 10.50 -23.19
N ARG A 122 -7.40 10.09 -22.04
CA ARG A 122 -6.02 10.38 -21.60
C ARG A 122 -4.99 9.33 -22.03
N ILE A 123 -5.43 8.18 -22.54
CA ILE A 123 -4.50 7.14 -23.00
C ILE A 123 -3.79 7.60 -24.28
N THR A 124 -2.46 7.54 -24.26
CA THR A 124 -1.57 7.82 -25.40
C THR A 124 -0.59 6.67 -25.61
N ASP A 125 0.22 6.75 -26.66
CA ASP A 125 1.33 5.80 -26.93
C ASP A 125 2.42 5.83 -25.84
N LYS A 126 2.45 6.87 -25.00
CA LYS A 126 3.38 7.00 -23.87
C LYS A 126 2.81 6.47 -22.56
N THR A 127 1.53 6.15 -22.50
CA THR A 127 0.91 5.66 -21.27
C THR A 127 1.45 4.29 -20.91
N ARG A 128 2.05 4.17 -19.72
CA ARG A 128 2.65 2.93 -19.21
C ARG A 128 1.85 2.32 -18.07
N ALA A 129 1.24 3.15 -17.26
CA ALA A 129 0.45 2.69 -16.12
C ALA A 129 -0.76 3.58 -15.86
N VAL A 130 -1.72 3.00 -15.15
CA VAL A 130 -2.79 3.71 -14.46
C VAL A 130 -2.58 3.51 -12.97
N MET A 131 -2.54 4.62 -12.20
CA MET A 131 -2.55 4.57 -10.75
C MET A 131 -3.98 4.81 -10.27
N PHE A 132 -4.66 3.71 -9.93
CA PHE A 132 -6.00 3.74 -9.40
C PHE A 132 -5.95 4.03 -7.90
N VAL A 133 -6.70 5.03 -7.44
CA VAL A 133 -6.78 5.41 -6.03
C VAL A 133 -8.13 5.00 -5.46
N GLY A 134 -8.13 4.07 -4.52
CA GLY A 134 -9.35 3.65 -3.80
C GLY A 134 -9.64 4.58 -2.64
N ILE A 135 -10.10 5.81 -2.92
CA ILE A 135 -10.29 6.83 -1.90
C ILE A 135 -11.40 6.43 -0.91
N GLY A 136 -11.15 6.61 0.38
CA GLY A 136 -12.10 6.20 1.43
C GLY A 136 -12.36 4.69 1.49
N GLY A 137 -11.62 3.85 0.74
CA GLY A 137 -11.86 2.42 0.60
C GLY A 137 -12.84 2.07 -0.52
N ASN A 138 -13.25 3.07 -1.32
CA ASN A 138 -14.17 2.89 -2.43
C ASN A 138 -13.51 2.14 -3.59
N VAL A 139 -14.24 1.23 -4.20
CA VAL A 139 -13.77 0.46 -5.36
C VAL A 139 -14.15 1.10 -6.69
N GLY A 140 -15.14 2.02 -6.71
CA GLY A 140 -15.62 2.64 -7.95
C GLY A 140 -15.77 1.63 -9.09
N ARG A 141 -15.21 1.95 -10.24
CA ARG A 141 -15.18 1.09 -11.42
C ARG A 141 -13.83 0.39 -11.63
N TYR A 142 -13.22 -0.05 -10.55
CA TYR A 142 -11.88 -0.66 -10.55
C TYR A 142 -11.74 -1.84 -11.51
N LEU A 143 -12.74 -2.72 -11.57
CA LEU A 143 -12.69 -3.90 -12.45
C LEU A 143 -12.69 -3.52 -13.94
N GLU A 144 -13.48 -2.51 -14.32
CA GLU A 144 -13.49 -1.99 -15.69
C GLU A 144 -12.15 -1.30 -16.04
N VAL A 145 -11.54 -0.57 -15.10
CA VAL A 145 -10.18 -0.01 -15.28
C VAL A 145 -9.17 -1.12 -15.54
N LEU A 146 -9.21 -2.21 -14.76
CA LEU A 146 -8.35 -3.38 -14.98
C LEU A 146 -8.53 -3.97 -16.38
N GLU A 147 -9.77 -4.14 -16.85
CA GLU A 147 -10.07 -4.66 -18.18
C GLU A 147 -9.54 -3.75 -19.30
N ILE A 148 -9.80 -2.44 -19.20
CA ILE A 148 -9.29 -1.43 -20.13
C ILE A 148 -7.76 -1.48 -20.21
N CYS A 149 -7.08 -1.51 -19.08
CA CYS A 149 -5.62 -1.50 -19.03
C CYS A 149 -5.02 -2.79 -19.55
N ARG A 150 -5.54 -3.96 -19.15
CA ARG A 150 -5.08 -5.27 -19.62
C ARG A 150 -5.19 -5.43 -21.13
N SER A 151 -6.29 -4.97 -21.72
CA SER A 151 -6.50 -5.03 -23.18
C SER A 151 -5.51 -4.20 -23.97
N ARG A 152 -4.80 -3.28 -23.32
CA ARG A 152 -3.83 -2.33 -23.92
C ARG A 152 -2.38 -2.55 -23.45
N GLY A 153 -2.14 -3.53 -22.59
CA GLY A 153 -0.82 -3.76 -21.99
C GLY A 153 -0.34 -2.64 -21.06
N ILE A 154 -1.27 -1.88 -20.50
CA ILE A 154 -1.02 -0.81 -19.52
C ILE A 154 -1.02 -1.44 -18.12
N ALA A 155 -0.02 -1.14 -17.29
CA ALA A 155 0.05 -1.62 -15.93
C ALA A 155 -1.00 -0.95 -15.03
N VAL A 156 -1.50 -1.67 -14.02
CA VAL A 156 -2.37 -1.09 -12.99
C VAL A 156 -1.66 -1.14 -11.64
N ILE A 157 -1.47 0.04 -11.06
CA ILE A 157 -0.97 0.22 -9.70
C ILE A 157 -2.17 0.66 -8.85
N LEU A 158 -2.53 -0.16 -7.86
CA LEU A 158 -3.60 0.16 -6.91
C LEU A 158 -2.99 0.90 -5.72
N ASP A 159 -3.25 2.20 -5.62
CA ASP A 159 -3.03 2.93 -4.36
C ASP A 159 -4.17 2.56 -3.39
N ALA A 160 -3.91 1.54 -2.62
CA ALA A 160 -4.83 0.94 -1.65
C ALA A 160 -4.66 1.52 -0.24
N ALA A 161 -4.17 2.77 -0.13
CA ALA A 161 -3.88 3.41 1.16
C ALA A 161 -5.08 3.45 2.12
N HIS A 162 -6.32 3.39 1.59
CA HIS A 162 -7.56 3.36 2.37
C HIS A 162 -8.30 2.01 2.30
N MET A 163 -7.70 0.99 1.68
CA MET A 163 -8.44 -0.21 1.26
C MET A 163 -8.12 -1.47 2.08
N ALA A 164 -7.45 -1.36 3.23
CA ALA A 164 -7.24 -2.51 4.10
C ALA A 164 -8.60 -3.06 4.58
N GLY A 165 -8.93 -4.30 4.16
CA GLY A 165 -10.23 -4.94 4.42
C GLY A 165 -11.31 -4.66 3.36
N THR A 166 -11.02 -3.92 2.29
CA THR A 166 -11.95 -3.73 1.17
C THR A 166 -12.05 -5.00 0.33
N ARG A 167 -13.27 -5.39 -0.01
CA ARG A 167 -13.56 -6.62 -0.77
C ARG A 167 -14.54 -6.33 -1.91
N ILE A 168 -14.35 -7.05 -3.03
CA ILE A 168 -15.30 -7.14 -4.15
C ILE A 168 -15.72 -8.59 -4.22
N ASP A 169 -17.02 -8.86 -4.17
CA ASP A 169 -17.61 -10.21 -4.19
C ASP A 169 -16.97 -11.19 -3.18
N GLY A 170 -16.65 -10.68 -1.99
CA GLY A 170 -16.02 -11.44 -0.91
C GLY A 170 -14.51 -11.60 -1.00
N HIS A 171 -13.87 -11.24 -2.11
CA HIS A 171 -12.42 -11.30 -2.31
C HIS A 171 -11.77 -9.95 -2.00
N HIS A 172 -10.66 -9.95 -1.27
CA HIS A 172 -9.92 -8.73 -0.96
C HIS A 172 -9.34 -8.13 -2.24
N VAL A 173 -9.39 -6.80 -2.37
CA VAL A 173 -8.75 -6.10 -3.48
C VAL A 173 -7.23 -6.19 -3.39
N GLY A 174 -6.55 -6.16 -4.54
CA GLY A 174 -5.09 -6.16 -4.63
C GLY A 174 -4.51 -7.28 -5.49
N PRO A 175 -5.00 -8.54 -5.39
CA PRO A 175 -4.48 -9.64 -6.21
C PRO A 175 -4.62 -9.42 -7.73
N GLU A 176 -5.57 -8.60 -8.15
CA GLU A 176 -5.88 -8.33 -9.56
C GLU A 176 -4.95 -7.30 -10.21
N ALA A 177 -4.30 -6.43 -9.42
CA ALA A 177 -3.40 -5.40 -9.91
C ALA A 177 -2.00 -5.97 -10.24
N ASP A 178 -1.23 -5.27 -11.07
CA ASP A 178 0.20 -5.55 -11.22
C ASP A 178 0.93 -5.29 -9.90
N VAL A 179 0.56 -4.20 -9.21
CA VAL A 179 1.05 -3.86 -7.87
C VAL A 179 -0.08 -3.23 -7.05
N ALA A 180 -0.23 -3.63 -5.81
CA ALA A 180 -1.08 -2.95 -4.84
C ALA A 180 -0.23 -2.44 -3.66
N VAL A 181 -0.50 -1.21 -3.19
CA VAL A 181 0.25 -0.59 -2.10
C VAL A 181 -0.69 -0.11 -1.01
N PHE A 182 -0.54 -0.67 0.19
CA PHE A 182 -1.38 -0.39 1.35
C PHE A 182 -0.64 0.49 2.36
N SER A 183 -1.38 1.37 3.03
CA SER A 183 -0.86 2.23 4.10
C SER A 183 -1.29 1.71 5.46
N PHE A 184 -0.33 1.65 6.38
CA PHE A 184 -0.56 1.37 7.79
C PHE A 184 -0.15 2.56 8.67
N GLN A 185 -0.17 3.76 8.11
CA GLN A 185 0.05 4.99 8.85
C GLN A 185 -1.02 5.14 9.94
N ALA A 186 -0.72 5.86 11.02
CA ALA A 186 -1.51 5.92 12.25
C ALA A 186 -3.01 6.19 12.07
N VAL A 187 -3.43 6.91 11.01
CA VAL A 187 -4.86 7.24 10.76
C VAL A 187 -5.59 6.19 9.91
N LYS A 188 -4.90 5.16 9.43
CA LYS A 188 -5.49 4.14 8.54
C LYS A 188 -6.28 3.07 9.30
N ASN A 189 -6.98 2.23 8.55
CA ASN A 189 -7.80 1.14 9.08
C ASN A 189 -6.99 0.14 9.91
N LEU A 190 -5.75 -0.11 9.48
CA LEU A 190 -4.76 -0.92 10.17
C LEU A 190 -3.64 0.01 10.63
N PRO A 191 -3.71 0.58 11.85
CA PRO A 191 -2.76 1.58 12.28
C PRO A 191 -1.47 0.97 12.83
N THR A 192 -0.35 1.57 12.40
CA THR A 192 0.95 1.53 13.10
C THR A 192 1.36 2.98 13.39
N ALA A 193 2.63 3.30 13.60
CA ALA A 193 3.05 4.71 13.58
C ALA A 193 3.18 5.19 12.13
N ASP A 194 4.04 4.52 11.33
CA ASP A 194 4.14 4.71 9.89
C ASP A 194 4.74 3.46 9.25
N SER A 195 4.02 2.85 8.35
CA SER A 195 4.45 1.71 7.55
C SER A 195 3.49 1.45 6.39
N GLY A 196 3.79 0.45 5.56
CA GLY A 196 2.94 0.04 4.46
C GLY A 196 3.29 -1.36 3.98
N MET A 197 2.54 -1.83 2.99
CA MET A 197 2.76 -3.10 2.34
C MET A 197 2.68 -2.90 0.84
N VAL A 198 3.72 -3.29 0.11
CA VAL A 198 3.72 -3.35 -1.36
C VAL A 198 3.57 -4.81 -1.80
N CYS A 199 2.65 -5.05 -2.71
CA CYS A 199 2.24 -6.38 -3.15
C CYS A 199 2.37 -6.48 -4.67
N PHE A 200 3.36 -7.23 -5.14
CA PHE A 200 3.61 -7.45 -6.57
C PHE A 200 2.95 -8.75 -7.04
N ALA A 201 2.34 -8.73 -8.21
CA ALA A 201 1.84 -9.95 -8.86
C ALA A 201 2.97 -10.83 -9.39
N ASP A 202 4.07 -10.23 -9.85
CA ASP A 202 5.24 -10.92 -10.42
C ASP A 202 6.34 -11.14 -9.37
N ASP A 203 6.90 -12.36 -9.32
CA ASP A 203 7.93 -12.76 -8.35
C ASP A 203 9.26 -12.02 -8.56
N ALA A 204 9.61 -11.74 -9.82
CA ALA A 204 10.85 -11.05 -10.13
C ALA A 204 10.77 -9.54 -9.82
N ASP A 205 9.57 -8.96 -9.90
CA ASP A 205 9.31 -7.59 -9.45
C ASP A 205 9.42 -7.49 -7.92
N ASP A 206 8.83 -8.45 -7.16
CA ASP A 206 8.98 -8.51 -5.70
C ASP A 206 10.45 -8.71 -5.28
N ALA A 207 11.17 -9.60 -5.96
CA ALA A 207 12.58 -9.83 -5.67
C ALA A 207 13.45 -8.59 -5.91
N LEU A 208 13.16 -7.81 -6.98
CA LEU A 208 13.84 -6.54 -7.24
C LEU A 208 13.46 -5.50 -6.18
N ALA A 209 12.17 -5.40 -5.82
CA ALA A 209 11.69 -4.48 -4.79
C ALA A 209 12.40 -4.70 -3.44
N ARG A 210 12.56 -5.95 -3.03
CA ARG A 210 13.27 -6.30 -1.78
C ARG A 210 14.73 -5.83 -1.80
N ARG A 211 15.45 -6.02 -2.91
CA ARG A 211 16.82 -5.51 -3.04
C ARG A 211 16.86 -3.98 -3.01
N LEU A 212 16.01 -3.33 -3.81
CA LEU A 212 15.97 -1.87 -3.89
C LEU A 212 15.59 -1.23 -2.55
N SER A 213 14.65 -1.79 -1.81
CA SER A 213 14.25 -1.28 -0.50
C SER A 213 15.35 -1.38 0.57
N TRP A 214 16.35 -2.22 0.34
CA TRP A 214 17.52 -2.41 1.21
C TRP A 214 18.81 -1.98 0.50
N LEU A 215 18.85 -0.74 0.00
CA LEU A 215 20.04 -0.10 -0.58
C LEU A 215 20.63 -0.81 -1.81
N GLY A 216 19.88 -1.67 -2.49
CA GLY A 216 20.38 -2.46 -3.61
C GLY A 216 21.29 -3.63 -3.22
N ILE A 217 21.32 -3.98 -1.93
CA ILE A 217 22.12 -5.08 -1.40
C ILE A 217 21.46 -6.42 -1.71
N SER A 218 22.25 -7.39 -2.18
CA SER A 218 21.75 -8.71 -2.61
C SER A 218 21.20 -9.59 -1.49
N LYS A 219 21.60 -9.36 -0.23
CA LYS A 219 21.14 -10.12 0.96
C LYS A 219 20.94 -9.18 2.14
N ASP A 220 19.80 -9.25 2.77
CA ASP A 220 19.53 -8.47 3.98
C ASP A 220 20.26 -9.02 5.23
N THR A 221 20.23 -8.25 6.32
CA THR A 221 20.94 -8.61 7.57
C THR A 221 20.35 -9.87 8.23
N TYR A 222 19.04 -10.08 8.12
CA TYR A 222 18.38 -11.23 8.72
C TYR A 222 18.73 -12.51 7.97
N GLU A 223 18.68 -12.51 6.65
CA GLU A 223 19.12 -13.64 5.80
C GLU A 223 20.60 -13.97 6.00
N ARG A 224 21.47 -12.95 6.11
CA ARG A 224 22.90 -13.16 6.37
C ARG A 224 23.18 -13.78 7.72
N THR A 225 22.38 -13.50 8.74
CA THR A 225 22.55 -14.02 10.08
C THR A 225 22.11 -15.49 10.21
N HIS A 226 21.07 -15.89 9.46
CA HIS A 226 20.49 -17.22 9.50
C HIS A 226 20.97 -18.13 8.36
N GLY A 227 21.62 -17.57 7.34
CA GLY A 227 22.21 -18.33 6.23
C GLY A 227 23.56 -18.97 6.61
N GLY A 228 23.75 -20.24 6.25
CA GLY A 228 24.92 -21.07 6.60
C GLY A 228 26.19 -20.76 5.80
N GLY A 229 26.73 -19.54 5.82
CA GLY A 229 27.96 -19.16 5.11
C GLY A 229 29.05 -18.62 6.04
N ALA A 230 30.35 -18.91 5.70
CA ALA A 230 31.51 -18.56 6.51
C ALA A 230 31.80 -17.04 6.59
N TYR A 231 31.29 -16.24 5.63
CA TYR A 231 31.50 -14.78 5.54
C TYR A 231 30.17 -14.02 5.59
N LYS A 232 29.68 -13.75 6.79
CA LYS A 232 28.42 -13.02 7.04
C LYS A 232 28.42 -11.55 6.64
N TRP A 233 29.59 -10.96 6.36
CA TRP A 233 29.75 -9.53 6.07
C TRP A 233 30.00 -9.21 4.58
N MET A 234 30.16 -10.23 3.72
CA MET A 234 30.25 -10.02 2.28
C MET A 234 28.86 -9.89 1.68
N TYR A 235 28.62 -8.78 1.00
CA TYR A 235 27.46 -8.52 0.18
C TYR A 235 27.89 -7.67 -1.02
N ASP A 236 27.17 -7.85 -2.13
CA ASP A 236 27.33 -7.02 -3.32
C ASP A 236 26.21 -5.98 -3.35
N VAL A 237 26.52 -4.82 -3.91
CA VAL A 237 25.55 -3.76 -4.19
C VAL A 237 25.38 -3.71 -5.69
N ASP A 238 24.38 -4.40 -6.20
CA ASP A 238 24.15 -4.58 -7.63
C ASP A 238 23.42 -3.38 -8.24
N GLU A 239 22.70 -2.61 -7.40
CA GLU A 239 21.82 -1.54 -7.84
C GLU A 239 21.82 -0.35 -6.88
N LEU A 240 21.55 0.85 -7.41
CA LEU A 240 21.24 2.00 -6.56
C LEU A 240 19.83 1.83 -6.00
N GLY A 241 19.76 1.55 -4.70
CA GLY A 241 18.50 1.33 -3.98
C GLY A 241 18.23 2.40 -2.92
N TYR A 242 17.21 2.12 -2.10
CA TYR A 242 16.64 3.00 -1.09
C TYR A 242 16.69 2.36 0.30
N LYS A 243 16.42 3.14 1.34
CA LYS A 243 16.21 2.64 2.69
C LYS A 243 14.70 2.67 3.02
N TYR A 244 13.93 1.79 2.36
CA TYR A 244 12.47 1.77 2.40
C TYR A 244 11.87 0.55 3.13
N ASN A 245 12.71 -0.38 3.55
CA ASN A 245 12.27 -1.56 4.31
C ASN A 245 11.55 -1.17 5.61
N GLY A 246 10.54 -1.96 5.96
CA GLY A 246 9.91 -1.89 7.27
C GLY A 246 10.81 -2.41 8.40
N ASN A 247 10.28 -2.41 9.62
CA ASN A 247 10.98 -2.89 10.80
C ASN A 247 10.05 -3.71 11.71
N SER A 248 10.65 -4.52 12.60
CA SER A 248 9.92 -5.45 13.46
C SER A 248 9.02 -4.75 14.48
N ILE A 249 9.34 -3.53 14.93
CA ILE A 249 8.49 -2.81 15.87
C ILE A 249 7.16 -2.42 15.19
N MET A 250 7.23 -1.84 13.98
CA MET A 250 6.02 -1.50 13.22
C MET A 250 5.26 -2.76 12.78
N ALA A 251 5.97 -3.82 12.41
CA ALA A 251 5.38 -5.11 12.06
C ALA A 251 4.64 -5.73 13.26
N ALA A 252 5.17 -5.61 14.47
CA ALA A 252 4.52 -6.08 15.70
C ALA A 252 3.17 -5.37 15.93
N LEU A 253 3.12 -4.04 15.75
CA LEU A 253 1.88 -3.28 15.81
C LEU A 253 0.90 -3.71 14.71
N ALA A 254 1.38 -3.87 13.48
CA ALA A 254 0.56 -4.31 12.35
C ALA A 254 -0.03 -5.71 12.56
N LEU A 255 0.75 -6.66 13.10
CA LEU A 255 0.27 -8.01 13.42
C LEU A 255 -0.86 -8.00 14.45
N VAL A 256 -0.77 -7.15 15.48
CA VAL A 256 -1.84 -6.99 16.45
C VAL A 256 -3.06 -6.36 15.79
N ALA A 257 -2.89 -5.26 15.04
CA ALA A 257 -4.00 -4.56 14.38
C ALA A 257 -4.71 -5.45 13.35
N LEU A 258 -3.99 -6.31 12.63
CA LEU A 258 -4.55 -7.22 11.62
C LEU A 258 -5.56 -8.22 12.22
N LYS A 259 -5.36 -8.67 13.47
CA LYS A 259 -6.29 -9.58 14.14
C LYS A 259 -7.70 -9.00 14.28
N TYR A 260 -7.81 -7.67 14.38
CA TYR A 260 -9.04 -6.94 14.67
C TYR A 260 -9.55 -6.11 13.49
N LEU A 261 -8.89 -6.18 12.33
CA LEU A 261 -9.18 -5.32 11.18
C LEU A 261 -10.63 -5.45 10.70
N ASP A 262 -11.15 -6.68 10.60
CA ASP A 262 -12.52 -6.91 10.14
C ASP A 262 -13.55 -6.38 11.15
N ASP A 263 -13.33 -6.57 12.45
CA ASP A 263 -14.20 -6.06 13.52
C ASP A 263 -14.18 -4.51 13.55
N ASP A 264 -13.00 -3.92 13.48
CA ASP A 264 -12.83 -2.46 13.45
C ASP A 264 -13.47 -1.85 12.19
N ASN A 265 -13.40 -2.53 11.04
CA ASN A 265 -14.07 -2.10 9.82
C ASN A 265 -15.60 -2.31 9.89
N ALA A 266 -16.08 -3.36 10.56
CA ALA A 266 -17.50 -3.55 10.80
C ALA A 266 -18.07 -2.41 11.66
N GLU A 267 -17.36 -1.99 12.69
CA GLU A 267 -17.78 -0.85 13.53
C GLU A 267 -17.79 0.48 12.73
N ARG A 268 -16.82 0.72 11.87
CA ARG A 268 -16.81 1.90 10.97
C ARG A 268 -18.04 1.90 10.04
N ARG A 269 -18.37 0.75 9.45
CA ARG A 269 -19.60 0.60 8.63
C ARG A 269 -20.86 0.84 9.42
N ARG A 270 -20.92 0.36 10.67
CA ARG A 270 -22.07 0.62 11.57
C ARG A 270 -22.23 2.10 11.84
N ILE A 271 -21.13 2.82 12.09
CA ILE A 271 -21.15 4.28 12.29
C ILE A 271 -21.60 5.01 11.03
N SER A 272 -21.09 4.63 9.86
CA SER A 272 -21.51 5.22 8.56
C SER A 272 -23.03 5.04 8.37
N ALA A 273 -23.54 3.84 8.52
CA ALA A 273 -24.97 3.57 8.40
C ALA A 273 -25.83 4.38 9.40
N LEU A 274 -25.30 4.68 10.60
CA LEU A 274 -25.96 5.55 11.55
C LEU A 274 -26.03 7.00 11.02
N TYR A 275 -24.94 7.51 10.42
CA TYR A 275 -24.97 8.84 9.77
C TYR A 275 -26.01 8.86 8.65
N ASP A 276 -26.04 7.86 7.77
CA ASP A 276 -27.01 7.77 6.68
C ASP A 276 -28.46 7.81 7.22
N SER A 277 -28.72 7.08 8.31
CA SER A 277 -30.05 7.04 8.94
C SER A 277 -30.47 8.37 9.60
N LEU A 278 -29.51 9.14 10.12
CA LEU A 278 -29.77 10.40 10.84
C LEU A 278 -29.80 11.61 9.91
N LEU A 279 -29.03 11.57 8.84
CA LEU A 279 -28.86 12.69 7.91
C LEU A 279 -29.66 12.54 6.61
N GLY A 280 -30.05 11.31 6.28
CA GLY A 280 -30.85 11.02 5.09
C GLY A 280 -32.19 11.74 5.15
N GLY A 281 -32.51 12.50 4.09
CA GLY A 281 -33.73 13.30 4.00
C GLY A 281 -33.65 14.72 4.56
N ILE A 282 -32.46 15.16 4.98
CA ILE A 282 -32.21 16.57 5.32
C ILE A 282 -31.86 17.31 4.02
N ASP A 283 -32.64 18.37 3.68
CA ASP A 283 -32.40 19.18 2.48
C ASP A 283 -30.97 19.74 2.47
N GLY A 284 -30.25 19.52 1.37
CA GLY A 284 -28.87 19.97 1.17
C GLY A 284 -27.80 19.04 1.72
N ILE A 285 -28.15 17.83 2.15
CA ILE A 285 -27.23 16.73 2.48
C ILE A 285 -27.53 15.59 1.49
N GLU A 286 -26.52 15.23 0.68
CA GLU A 286 -26.52 14.10 -0.24
C GLU A 286 -25.61 12.99 0.28
#